data_bee936e5c12afe13ac3e98e019c0a803
#
_entry.id   bee936e5c12afe13ac3e98e019c0a803
#
_cell.length_a   1.000
_cell.length_b   1.000
_cell.length_c   1.000
_cell.angle_alpha   90.00
_cell.angle_beta   90.00
_cell.angle_gamma   90.00
#
_symmetry.space_group_name_H-M   'P 1'
#
loop_
_entity.id
_entity.type
_entity.pdbx_description
1 polymer ?
#
loop_
_entity_poly.entity_id
_entity_poly.type
_entity_poly.pdbx_seq_one_letter_code
_entity_poly.pdbx_strand_id
1 'polypeptide(L)'
;MKSLLIANRGEIAIRIARSAKDLGIKTIGIYSEDDVNSLHLSKMDDNYLLKGKGTSAYLDIKNIISVAKECKAEAIHPGYGFLSENPGFAREAEKNGISFVGPEEKTLKIFGNKIKAKELALKEKVPVIKGTNQKTSVKEAEKFYKSLKKGSTVIIKAVAGGGGRGMRVVNSPKDLKDSIKRASSEAQKAFGSSDLYFEEYLKNCHHIEIQIIGDGTGSVSHLWDRECTVQRRFQKILEVAPSPSLSSKFREELIEAALNIALAVNYKGLGTIEFLVDQDEKTFRFIEANARLQVEHTVTEEILGLDLVKAQIQIA
;
A
#
# COMPACT_ATOMS: atom_id res chain seq x y z
N MET A 1 18.07 1.65 18.30
CA MET A 1 16.80 2.32 18.78
C MET A 1 16.41 1.69 20.11
N LYS A 2 16.04 2.52 21.10
CA LYS A 2 15.69 2.06 22.47
C LYS A 2 14.20 2.21 22.78
N SER A 3 13.49 3.05 22.05
CA SER A 3 12.05 3.28 22.22
C SER A 3 11.34 3.45 20.88
N LEU A 4 10.13 2.89 20.77
CA LEU A 4 9.32 2.87 19.57
C LEU A 4 7.90 3.32 19.90
N LEU A 5 7.45 4.44 19.33
CA LEU A 5 6.05 4.82 19.34
C LEU A 5 5.32 4.07 18.23
N ILE A 6 4.22 3.39 18.58
CA ILE A 6 3.40 2.64 17.65
C ILE A 6 2.20 3.51 17.26
N ALA A 7 2.27 4.14 16.08
CA ALA A 7 1.26 5.08 15.58
C ALA A 7 0.09 4.35 14.91
N ASN A 8 -0.48 3.40 15.64
CA ASN A 8 -1.61 2.59 15.20
C ASN A 8 -2.37 2.02 16.40
N ARG A 9 -3.41 1.23 16.15
CA ARG A 9 -4.24 0.56 17.16
C ARG A 9 -4.57 -0.87 16.78
N GLY A 10 -5.30 -1.58 17.66
CA GLY A 10 -5.83 -2.91 17.40
C GLY A 10 -4.75 -3.97 17.25
N GLU A 11 -4.99 -4.94 16.38
CA GLU A 11 -4.13 -6.12 16.22
C GLU A 11 -2.73 -5.75 15.72
N ILE A 12 -2.60 -4.81 14.77
CA ILE A 12 -1.30 -4.44 14.23
C ILE A 12 -0.42 -3.75 15.27
N ALA A 13 -1.00 -2.93 16.16
CA ALA A 13 -0.26 -2.34 17.26
C ALA A 13 0.27 -3.42 18.22
N ILE A 14 -0.52 -4.45 18.52
CA ILE A 14 -0.11 -5.62 19.31
C ILE A 14 1.00 -6.39 18.59
N ARG A 15 0.86 -6.58 17.27
CA ARG A 15 1.84 -7.29 16.45
C ARG A 15 3.21 -6.60 16.47
N ILE A 16 3.21 -5.28 16.30
CA ILE A 16 4.44 -4.47 16.33
C ILE A 16 5.06 -4.49 17.73
N ALA A 17 4.24 -4.34 18.79
CA ALA A 17 4.73 -4.37 20.16
C ALA A 17 5.43 -5.69 20.51
N ARG A 18 4.91 -6.82 20.01
CA ARG A 18 5.55 -8.12 20.20
C ARG A 18 6.96 -8.16 19.61
N SER A 19 7.12 -7.77 18.35
CA SER A 19 8.43 -7.74 17.69
C SER A 19 9.41 -6.76 18.32
N ALA A 20 8.90 -5.58 18.75
CA ALA A 20 9.73 -4.60 19.45
C ALA A 20 10.24 -5.13 20.82
N LYS A 21 9.37 -5.78 21.59
CA LYS A 21 9.74 -6.41 22.86
C LYS A 21 10.78 -7.52 22.71
N ASP A 22 10.64 -8.34 21.67
CA ASP A 22 11.64 -9.36 21.34
C ASP A 22 13.01 -8.78 21.00
N LEU A 23 13.06 -7.52 20.54
CA LEU A 23 14.29 -6.77 20.28
C LEU A 23 14.77 -5.97 21.50
N GLY A 24 14.10 -6.06 22.64
CA GLY A 24 14.41 -5.27 23.84
C GLY A 24 14.11 -3.78 23.72
N ILE A 25 13.19 -3.40 22.81
CA ILE A 25 12.80 -2.01 22.54
C ILE A 25 11.57 -1.66 23.37
N LYS A 26 11.63 -0.55 24.10
CA LYS A 26 10.50 0.00 24.86
C LYS A 26 9.37 0.40 23.92
N THR A 27 8.18 -0.08 24.19
CA THR A 27 6.98 0.14 23.36
C THR A 27 6.09 1.24 23.94
N ILE A 28 5.70 2.18 23.09
CA ILE A 28 4.85 3.32 23.45
C ILE A 28 3.60 3.27 22.58
N GLY A 29 2.46 3.06 23.22
CA GLY A 29 1.15 3.05 22.58
C GLY A 29 0.51 4.44 22.55
N ILE A 30 -0.35 4.65 21.58
CA ILE A 30 -1.22 5.84 21.52
C ILE A 30 -2.67 5.40 21.41
N TYR A 31 -3.58 6.23 21.91
CA TYR A 31 -5.00 5.93 21.87
C TYR A 31 -5.84 7.22 21.81
N SER A 32 -6.97 7.17 21.10
CA SER A 32 -7.97 8.23 21.11
C SER A 32 -8.86 8.16 22.36
N GLU A 33 -9.60 9.23 22.66
CA GLU A 33 -10.45 9.34 23.85
C GLU A 33 -11.49 8.20 23.98
N ASP A 34 -11.89 7.60 22.85
CA ASP A 34 -12.84 6.48 22.80
C ASP A 34 -12.16 5.09 22.74
N ASP A 35 -10.85 5.04 22.65
CA ASP A 35 -10.07 3.78 22.63
C ASP A 35 -9.40 3.45 23.99
N VAL A 36 -9.77 4.11 25.08
CA VAL A 36 -9.16 4.00 26.42
C VAL A 36 -9.12 2.57 26.98
N ASN A 37 -10.04 1.71 26.57
CA ASN A 37 -10.11 0.31 26.99
C ASN A 37 -9.61 -0.67 25.92
N SER A 38 -8.93 -0.19 24.90
CA SER A 38 -8.46 -1.03 23.80
C SER A 38 -7.34 -1.98 24.23
N LEU A 39 -7.45 -3.24 23.80
CA LEU A 39 -6.53 -4.32 24.20
C LEU A 39 -5.06 -4.01 23.91
N HIS A 40 -4.76 -3.28 22.84
CA HIS A 40 -3.37 -2.97 22.47
C HIS A 40 -2.64 -2.20 23.58
N LEU A 41 -3.35 -1.39 24.38
CA LEU A 41 -2.75 -0.61 25.47
C LEU A 41 -2.14 -1.51 26.55
N SER A 42 -2.77 -2.65 26.85
CA SER A 42 -2.24 -3.62 27.82
C SER A 42 -0.97 -4.35 27.34
N LYS A 43 -0.59 -4.18 26.09
CA LYS A 43 0.60 -4.80 25.47
C LYS A 43 1.77 -3.84 25.32
N MET A 44 1.59 -2.56 25.68
CA MET A 44 2.62 -1.53 25.64
C MET A 44 3.25 -1.34 27.02
N ASP A 45 4.44 -0.74 27.03
CA ASP A 45 5.12 -0.37 28.29
C ASP A 45 4.59 0.97 28.80
N ASP A 46 4.35 1.94 27.88
CA ASP A 46 3.71 3.22 28.19
C ASP A 46 2.59 3.51 27.18
N ASN A 47 1.61 4.33 27.60
CA ASN A 47 0.48 4.72 26.76
C ASN A 47 0.21 6.23 26.86
N TYR A 48 -0.09 6.85 25.72
CA TYR A 48 -0.34 8.29 25.62
C TYR A 48 -1.67 8.58 24.91
N LEU A 49 -2.43 9.48 25.49
CA LEU A 49 -3.72 9.93 24.94
C LEU A 49 -3.49 10.88 23.75
N LEU A 50 -4.13 10.59 22.64
CA LEU A 50 -4.32 11.54 21.54
C LEU A 50 -5.57 12.37 21.79
N LYS A 51 -5.50 13.67 21.52
CA LYS A 51 -6.66 14.55 21.57
C LYS A 51 -7.62 14.18 20.45
N GLY A 52 -8.90 14.01 20.79
CA GLY A 52 -9.97 13.70 19.84
C GLY A 52 -10.40 12.23 19.84
N LYS A 53 -11.41 11.94 19.03
CA LYS A 53 -12.10 10.64 18.98
C LYS A 53 -11.98 9.97 17.62
N GLY A 54 -12.12 8.65 17.61
CA GLY A 54 -12.16 7.82 16.42
C GLY A 54 -10.89 7.91 15.57
N THR A 55 -11.05 7.61 14.29
CA THR A 55 -9.93 7.55 13.34
C THR A 55 -9.24 8.89 13.09
N SER A 56 -9.95 10.00 13.27
CA SER A 56 -9.39 11.35 13.06
C SER A 56 -8.22 11.65 14.00
N ALA A 57 -8.25 11.15 15.24
CA ALA A 57 -7.15 11.31 16.19
C ALA A 57 -5.86 10.65 15.70
N TYR A 58 -5.98 9.46 15.07
CA TYR A 58 -4.84 8.73 14.49
C TYR A 58 -4.35 9.29 13.14
N LEU A 59 -5.04 10.28 12.58
CA LEU A 59 -4.66 10.99 11.35
C LEU A 59 -4.07 12.39 11.63
N ASP A 60 -4.04 12.82 12.88
CA ASP A 60 -3.46 14.10 13.29
C ASP A 60 -1.95 13.98 13.49
N ILE A 61 -1.21 14.28 12.41
CA ILE A 61 0.26 14.24 12.40
C ILE A 61 0.86 15.10 13.52
N LYS A 62 0.33 16.32 13.73
CA LYS A 62 0.89 17.25 14.71
C LYS A 62 0.75 16.72 16.13
N ASN A 63 -0.41 16.14 16.44
CA ASN A 63 -0.68 15.56 17.74
C ASN A 63 0.21 14.33 18.00
N ILE A 64 0.35 13.43 17.01
CA ILE A 64 1.21 12.25 17.14
C ILE A 64 2.69 12.64 17.32
N ILE A 65 3.19 13.59 16.54
CA ILE A 65 4.57 14.08 16.68
C ILE A 65 4.80 14.78 18.04
N SER A 66 3.80 15.52 18.54
CA SER A 66 3.87 16.13 19.88
C SER A 66 4.01 15.07 20.96
N VAL A 67 3.20 14.01 20.91
CA VAL A 67 3.29 12.86 21.83
C VAL A 67 4.64 12.15 21.69
N ALA A 68 5.13 11.94 20.48
CA ALA A 68 6.42 11.29 20.26
C ALA A 68 7.59 12.08 20.87
N LYS A 69 7.52 13.42 20.84
CA LYS A 69 8.50 14.30 21.52
C LYS A 69 8.37 14.25 23.03
N GLU A 70 7.16 14.29 23.54
CA GLU A 70 6.86 14.24 24.98
C GLU A 70 7.43 12.96 25.61
N CYS A 71 7.15 11.79 24.97
CA CYS A 71 7.63 10.50 25.43
C CYS A 71 9.09 10.19 25.02
N LYS A 72 9.76 11.10 24.31
CA LYS A 72 11.13 10.94 23.79
C LYS A 72 11.31 9.66 22.98
N ALA A 73 10.34 9.35 22.12
CA ALA A 73 10.41 8.22 21.21
C ALA A 73 11.55 8.40 20.19
N GLU A 74 12.42 7.42 20.05
CA GLU A 74 13.50 7.44 19.05
C GLU A 74 12.99 7.10 17.65
N ALA A 75 11.89 6.33 17.56
CA ALA A 75 11.28 5.97 16.28
C ALA A 75 9.77 5.90 16.37
N ILE A 76 9.13 5.96 15.19
CA ILE A 76 7.68 5.78 15.00
C ILE A 76 7.43 4.67 14.00
N HIS A 77 6.61 3.68 14.39
CA HIS A 77 6.10 2.65 13.48
C HIS A 77 4.65 2.91 13.13
N PRO A 78 4.32 3.19 11.87
CA PRO A 78 2.96 3.52 11.47
C PRO A 78 2.03 2.29 11.29
N GLY A 79 2.59 1.08 11.24
CA GLY A 79 1.86 -0.13 10.88
C GLY A 79 1.37 -0.11 9.43
N TYR A 80 0.09 -0.36 9.23
CA TYR A 80 -0.60 -0.21 7.95
C TYR A 80 -1.90 0.60 8.13
N GLY A 81 -2.47 1.12 7.03
CA GLY A 81 -3.58 2.07 7.10
C GLY A 81 -3.14 3.42 7.69
N PHE A 82 -4.09 4.22 8.16
CA PHE A 82 -3.86 5.55 8.74
C PHE A 82 -2.79 6.37 8.00
N LEU A 83 -1.66 6.62 8.66
CA LEU A 83 -0.57 7.46 8.14
C LEU A 83 0.62 6.65 7.58
N SER A 84 0.49 5.33 7.41
CA SER A 84 1.60 4.47 6.98
C SER A 84 2.17 4.83 5.60
N GLU A 85 1.35 5.36 4.70
CA GLU A 85 1.77 5.81 3.36
C GLU A 85 1.74 7.34 3.22
N ASN A 86 1.69 8.06 4.34
CA ASN A 86 1.64 9.53 4.32
C ASN A 86 3.04 10.14 4.30
N PRO A 87 3.47 10.76 3.16
CA PRO A 87 4.81 11.34 3.06
C PRO A 87 5.02 12.53 4.01
N GLY A 88 3.95 13.24 4.38
CA GLY A 88 4.01 14.33 5.35
C GLY A 88 4.34 13.84 6.75
N PHE A 89 3.84 12.66 7.13
CA PHE A 89 4.13 12.06 8.42
C PHE A 89 5.59 11.60 8.53
N ALA A 90 6.09 10.89 7.51
CA ALA A 90 7.50 10.50 7.45
C ALA A 90 8.42 11.73 7.55
N ARG A 91 8.15 12.77 6.74
CA ARG A 91 8.90 14.04 6.80
C ARG A 91 8.88 14.70 8.17
N GLU A 92 7.70 14.79 8.81
CA GLU A 92 7.61 15.45 10.14
C GLU A 92 8.30 14.63 11.23
N ALA A 93 8.30 13.30 11.17
CA ALA A 93 9.08 12.46 12.06
C ALA A 93 10.59 12.76 11.92
N GLU A 94 11.12 12.66 10.71
CA GLU A 94 12.54 12.91 10.40
C GLU A 94 12.99 14.32 10.79
N LYS A 95 12.20 15.35 10.51
CA LYS A 95 12.48 16.74 10.90
C LYS A 95 12.61 16.93 12.42
N ASN A 96 11.97 16.09 13.21
CA ASN A 96 12.04 16.12 14.66
C ASN A 96 13.07 15.13 15.23
N GLY A 97 13.93 14.54 14.37
CA GLY A 97 14.96 13.58 14.78
C GLY A 97 14.41 12.22 15.22
N ILE A 98 13.21 11.86 14.76
CA ILE A 98 12.53 10.60 15.08
C ILE A 98 12.58 9.72 13.83
N SER A 99 13.18 8.53 13.92
CA SER A 99 13.23 7.59 12.81
C SER A 99 11.83 7.12 12.40
N PHE A 100 11.51 7.21 11.11
CA PHE A 100 10.28 6.65 10.58
C PHE A 100 10.52 5.19 10.15
N VAL A 101 9.78 4.25 10.74
CA VAL A 101 9.87 2.82 10.39
C VAL A 101 9.07 2.56 9.12
N GLY A 102 9.74 2.75 7.99
CA GLY A 102 9.14 2.65 6.66
C GLY A 102 9.99 3.35 5.60
N PRO A 103 9.44 3.47 4.37
CA PRO A 103 10.12 4.14 3.28
C PRO A 103 10.27 5.65 3.50
N GLU A 104 11.25 6.23 2.81
CA GLU A 104 11.49 7.67 2.84
C GLU A 104 10.34 8.48 2.20
N GLU A 105 10.22 9.76 2.57
CA GLU A 105 9.21 10.68 2.03
C GLU A 105 9.12 10.65 0.50
N LYS A 106 10.28 10.65 -0.20
CA LYS A 106 10.33 10.63 -1.68
C LYS A 106 9.70 9.37 -2.27
N THR A 107 9.95 8.22 -1.67
CA THR A 107 9.41 6.92 -2.09
C THR A 107 7.90 6.86 -1.86
N LEU A 108 7.44 7.31 -0.68
CA LEU A 108 6.01 7.44 -0.38
C LEU A 108 5.28 8.38 -1.35
N LYS A 109 5.90 9.49 -1.76
CA LYS A 109 5.34 10.41 -2.77
C LYS A 109 5.23 9.80 -4.16
N ILE A 110 6.15 8.92 -4.54
CA ILE A 110 6.13 8.24 -5.84
C ILE A 110 5.02 7.18 -5.82
N PHE A 111 5.04 6.26 -4.87
CA PHE A 111 4.11 5.15 -4.84
C PHE A 111 2.69 5.53 -4.40
N GLY A 112 2.53 6.56 -3.57
CA GLY A 112 1.23 7.14 -3.26
C GLY A 112 0.55 7.86 -4.43
N ASN A 113 1.27 8.10 -5.54
CA ASN A 113 0.73 8.68 -6.77
C ASN A 113 0.75 7.64 -7.89
N LYS A 114 -0.44 7.13 -8.25
CA LYS A 114 -0.59 6.05 -9.25
C LYS A 114 0.04 6.37 -10.61
N ILE A 115 0.07 7.64 -11.00
CA ILE A 115 0.68 8.08 -12.26
C ILE A 115 2.19 7.97 -12.16
N LYS A 116 2.79 8.52 -11.10
CA LYS A 116 4.24 8.47 -10.89
C LYS A 116 4.74 7.04 -10.73
N ALA A 117 3.98 6.20 -10.04
CA ALA A 117 4.31 4.78 -9.90
C ALA A 117 4.33 4.06 -11.26
N LYS A 118 3.34 4.34 -12.14
CA LYS A 118 3.31 3.80 -13.51
C LYS A 118 4.43 4.35 -14.39
N GLU A 119 4.72 5.65 -14.30
CA GLU A 119 5.83 6.27 -15.03
C GLU A 119 7.17 5.64 -14.62
N LEU A 120 7.37 5.40 -13.33
CA LEU A 120 8.53 4.68 -12.83
C LEU A 120 8.59 3.25 -13.38
N ALA A 121 7.49 2.49 -13.31
CA ALA A 121 7.44 1.13 -13.84
C ALA A 121 7.78 1.09 -15.34
N LEU A 122 7.23 2.01 -16.14
CA LEU A 122 7.55 2.11 -17.57
C LEU A 122 9.02 2.45 -17.82
N LYS A 123 9.61 3.35 -17.02
CA LYS A 123 11.04 3.70 -17.10
C LYS A 123 11.91 2.48 -16.86
N GLU A 124 11.52 1.65 -15.91
CA GLU A 124 12.20 0.38 -15.58
C GLU A 124 11.76 -0.78 -16.51
N LYS A 125 11.10 -0.48 -17.63
CA LYS A 125 10.64 -1.44 -18.65
C LYS A 125 9.64 -2.48 -18.13
N VAL A 126 8.97 -2.19 -17.03
CA VAL A 126 7.91 -3.03 -16.48
C VAL A 126 6.57 -2.68 -17.14
N PRO A 127 5.87 -3.66 -17.74
CA PRO A 127 4.60 -3.40 -18.41
C PRO A 127 3.54 -2.89 -17.44
N VAL A 128 2.76 -1.89 -17.85
CA VAL A 128 1.66 -1.34 -17.06
C VAL A 128 0.32 -1.56 -17.76
N ILE A 129 -0.78 -1.47 -17.01
CA ILE A 129 -2.13 -1.50 -17.59
C ILE A 129 -2.34 -0.25 -18.44
N LYS A 130 -2.84 -0.45 -19.67
CA LYS A 130 -3.21 0.66 -20.55
C LYS A 130 -4.28 1.50 -19.89
N GLY A 131 -4.10 2.82 -19.89
CA GLY A 131 -5.04 3.71 -19.23
C GLY A 131 -4.81 5.17 -19.59
N THR A 132 -5.67 6.03 -19.05
CA THR A 132 -5.51 7.47 -19.10
C THR A 132 -4.67 7.92 -17.90
N ASN A 133 -3.80 8.92 -18.10
CA ASN A 133 -2.78 9.27 -17.11
C ASN A 133 -3.19 10.38 -16.13
N GLN A 134 -4.42 10.90 -16.24
CA GLN A 134 -4.89 12.01 -15.38
C GLN A 134 -6.42 12.04 -15.33
N LYS A 135 -6.96 13.04 -14.62
CA LYS A 135 -8.37 13.40 -14.72
C LYS A 135 -8.81 13.41 -16.18
N THR A 136 -9.74 12.54 -16.49
CA THR A 136 -10.13 12.23 -17.86
C THR A 136 -11.53 12.77 -18.13
N SER A 137 -11.66 13.59 -19.14
CA SER A 137 -12.96 14.06 -19.63
C SER A 137 -13.74 12.94 -20.32
N VAL A 138 -15.06 13.11 -20.45
CA VAL A 138 -15.93 12.13 -21.15
C VAL A 138 -15.44 11.87 -22.59
N LYS A 139 -15.01 12.91 -23.31
CA LYS A 139 -14.50 12.78 -24.70
C LYS A 139 -13.20 11.97 -24.77
N GLU A 140 -12.29 12.18 -23.82
CA GLU A 140 -11.04 11.42 -23.72
C GLU A 140 -11.31 9.96 -23.35
N ALA A 141 -12.25 9.71 -22.43
CA ALA A 141 -12.69 8.37 -22.05
C ALA A 141 -13.28 7.61 -23.26
N GLU A 142 -14.12 8.26 -24.06
CA GLU A 142 -14.66 7.67 -25.30
C GLU A 142 -13.54 7.38 -26.32
N LYS A 143 -12.57 8.29 -26.48
CA LYS A 143 -11.40 8.08 -27.36
C LYS A 143 -10.55 6.92 -26.87
N PHE A 144 -10.28 6.86 -25.57
CA PHE A 144 -9.54 5.74 -24.95
C PHE A 144 -10.26 4.42 -25.17
N TYR A 145 -11.57 4.34 -24.88
CA TYR A 145 -12.36 3.10 -25.08
C TYR A 145 -12.28 2.62 -26.53
N LYS A 146 -12.38 3.54 -27.50
CA LYS A 146 -12.29 3.22 -28.94
C LYS A 146 -10.88 2.76 -29.37
N SER A 147 -9.84 3.15 -28.64
CA SER A 147 -8.44 2.75 -28.94
C SER A 147 -8.10 1.33 -28.48
N LEU A 148 -8.94 0.73 -27.62
CA LEU A 148 -8.75 -0.64 -27.16
C LEU A 148 -9.21 -1.66 -28.21
N LYS A 149 -8.77 -2.91 -28.06
CA LYS A 149 -9.24 -4.01 -28.92
C LYS A 149 -10.78 -4.12 -28.86
N LYS A 150 -11.41 -4.51 -29.96
CA LYS A 150 -12.86 -4.73 -29.99
C LYS A 150 -13.23 -5.80 -28.95
N GLY A 151 -14.21 -5.49 -28.10
CA GLY A 151 -14.63 -6.36 -27.00
C GLY A 151 -13.91 -6.15 -25.67
N SER A 152 -12.91 -5.26 -25.64
CA SER A 152 -12.29 -4.84 -24.37
C SER A 152 -13.30 -4.20 -23.42
N THR A 153 -13.04 -4.37 -22.15
CA THR A 153 -13.80 -3.77 -21.04
C THR A 153 -12.93 -2.67 -20.40
N VAL A 154 -13.55 -1.65 -19.89
CA VAL A 154 -12.86 -0.54 -19.20
C VAL A 154 -13.26 -0.53 -17.74
N ILE A 155 -12.33 -0.23 -16.87
CA ILE A 155 -12.60 0.11 -15.48
C ILE A 155 -12.39 1.60 -15.24
N ILE A 156 -13.39 2.23 -14.64
CA ILE A 156 -13.33 3.62 -14.15
C ILE A 156 -12.81 3.58 -12.72
N LYS A 157 -11.88 4.47 -12.39
CA LYS A 157 -11.31 4.58 -11.04
C LYS A 157 -11.29 6.03 -10.59
N ALA A 158 -11.58 6.28 -9.31
CA ALA A 158 -11.39 7.59 -8.71
C ALA A 158 -9.89 7.88 -8.53
N VAL A 159 -9.44 9.08 -8.90
CA VAL A 159 -8.03 9.49 -8.75
C VAL A 159 -7.62 9.49 -7.28
N ALA A 160 -8.48 9.98 -6.40
CA ALA A 160 -8.28 9.98 -4.95
C ALA A 160 -8.68 8.66 -4.26
N GLY A 161 -9.12 7.65 -5.03
CA GLY A 161 -9.63 6.37 -4.52
C GLY A 161 -8.53 5.38 -4.15
N GLY A 162 -8.85 4.50 -3.19
CA GLY A 162 -8.00 3.40 -2.75
C GLY A 162 -8.82 2.25 -2.17
N GLY A 163 -8.18 1.07 -1.97
CA GLY A 163 -8.81 -0.09 -1.34
C GLY A 163 -10.07 -0.60 -2.06
N GLY A 164 -10.11 -0.53 -3.39
CA GLY A 164 -11.25 -1.01 -4.18
C GLY A 164 -12.48 -0.10 -4.22
N ARG A 165 -12.49 1.03 -3.50
CA ARG A 165 -13.59 1.98 -3.51
C ARG A 165 -13.52 2.93 -4.71
N GLY A 166 -14.71 3.31 -5.24
CA GLY A 166 -14.78 4.24 -6.38
C GLY A 166 -14.36 3.61 -7.70
N MET A 167 -14.50 2.27 -7.85
CA MET A 167 -14.21 1.55 -9.08
C MET A 167 -15.50 1.03 -9.72
N ARG A 168 -15.58 1.15 -11.06
CA ARG A 168 -16.73 0.66 -11.85
C ARG A 168 -16.31 0.08 -13.18
N VAL A 169 -16.70 -1.16 -13.43
CA VAL A 169 -16.45 -1.85 -14.71
C VAL A 169 -17.53 -1.44 -15.73
N VAL A 170 -17.10 -1.14 -16.96
CA VAL A 170 -17.94 -0.73 -18.08
C VAL A 170 -17.71 -1.69 -19.24
N ASN A 171 -18.71 -2.52 -19.51
CA ASN A 171 -18.64 -3.56 -20.54
C ASN A 171 -19.05 -3.08 -21.95
N SER A 172 -19.72 -1.93 -22.04
CA SER A 172 -20.21 -1.40 -23.31
C SER A 172 -19.96 0.10 -23.42
N PRO A 173 -19.54 0.60 -24.61
CA PRO A 173 -19.40 2.04 -24.84
C PRO A 173 -20.69 2.82 -24.60
N LYS A 174 -21.86 2.17 -24.77
CA LYS A 174 -23.17 2.82 -24.55
C LYS A 174 -23.38 3.21 -23.09
N ASP A 175 -22.81 2.43 -22.16
CA ASP A 175 -22.97 2.64 -20.71
C ASP A 175 -21.92 3.60 -20.14
N LEU A 176 -20.96 4.06 -20.95
CA LEU A 176 -19.81 4.81 -20.51
C LEU A 176 -20.20 6.14 -19.83
N LYS A 177 -21.08 6.93 -20.47
CA LYS A 177 -21.49 8.25 -19.95
C LYS A 177 -22.20 8.16 -18.62
N ASP A 178 -23.15 7.24 -18.48
CA ASP A 178 -23.88 7.03 -17.23
C ASP A 178 -22.97 6.49 -16.13
N SER A 179 -22.06 5.57 -16.49
CA SER A 179 -21.07 5.05 -15.55
C SER A 179 -20.11 6.12 -15.04
N ILE A 180 -19.66 7.03 -15.90
CA ILE A 180 -18.85 8.20 -15.52
C ILE A 180 -19.59 9.08 -14.53
N LYS A 181 -20.85 9.45 -14.86
CA LYS A 181 -21.68 10.32 -13.99
C LYS A 181 -21.85 9.73 -12.59
N ARG A 182 -22.15 8.43 -12.52
CA ARG A 182 -22.31 7.71 -11.24
C ARG A 182 -20.99 7.63 -10.47
N ALA A 183 -19.91 7.19 -11.13
CA ALA A 183 -18.59 7.08 -10.50
C ALA A 183 -18.08 8.44 -9.98
N SER A 184 -18.29 9.52 -10.74
CA SER A 184 -17.92 10.88 -10.34
C SER A 184 -18.66 11.33 -9.10
N SER A 185 -19.98 11.08 -9.02
CA SER A 185 -20.80 11.41 -7.85
C SER A 185 -20.39 10.60 -6.62
N GLU A 186 -20.11 9.30 -6.79
CA GLU A 186 -19.63 8.41 -5.71
C GLU A 186 -18.26 8.85 -5.20
N ALA A 187 -17.33 9.18 -6.12
CA ALA A 187 -15.99 9.66 -5.78
C ALA A 187 -16.04 11.00 -5.01
N GLN A 188 -16.89 11.93 -5.44
CA GLN A 188 -17.08 13.20 -4.75
C GLN A 188 -17.57 13.01 -3.31
N LYS A 189 -18.51 12.09 -3.10
CA LYS A 189 -19.06 11.80 -1.75
C LYS A 189 -18.05 11.07 -0.86
N ALA A 190 -17.27 10.15 -1.43
CA ALA A 190 -16.36 9.29 -0.66
C ALA A 190 -15.00 9.93 -0.39
N PHE A 191 -14.51 10.76 -1.32
CA PHE A 191 -13.12 11.25 -1.30
C PHE A 191 -12.99 12.78 -1.44
N GLY A 192 -14.12 13.50 -1.58
CA GLY A 192 -14.10 14.96 -1.77
C GLY A 192 -13.63 15.42 -3.16
N SER A 193 -13.38 14.49 -4.08
CA SER A 193 -12.96 14.76 -5.47
C SER A 193 -13.75 13.92 -6.46
N SER A 194 -14.19 14.54 -7.54
CA SER A 194 -14.91 13.86 -8.63
C SER A 194 -14.02 13.37 -9.76
N ASP A 195 -12.70 13.48 -9.61
CA ASP A 195 -11.73 13.17 -10.64
C ASP A 195 -11.60 11.67 -10.88
N LEU A 196 -11.74 11.29 -12.14
CA LEU A 196 -11.71 9.90 -12.58
C LEU A 196 -10.61 9.67 -13.60
N TYR A 197 -10.07 8.46 -13.63
CA TYR A 197 -9.21 7.94 -14.70
C TYR A 197 -9.70 6.57 -15.15
N PHE A 198 -9.23 6.11 -16.30
CA PHE A 198 -9.72 4.92 -16.98
C PHE A 198 -8.58 3.96 -17.26
N GLU A 199 -8.85 2.67 -17.11
CA GLU A 199 -7.92 1.61 -17.47
C GLU A 199 -8.62 0.51 -18.25
N GLU A 200 -7.86 -0.21 -19.07
CA GLU A 200 -8.31 -1.46 -19.65
C GLU A 200 -8.57 -2.46 -18.51
N TYR A 201 -9.76 -3.06 -18.50
CA TYR A 201 -10.09 -4.08 -17.51
C TYR A 201 -9.67 -5.45 -18.05
N LEU A 202 -8.66 -6.02 -17.43
CA LEU A 202 -8.17 -7.34 -17.74
C LEU A 202 -9.05 -8.39 -17.04
N LYS A 203 -9.65 -9.28 -17.82
CA LYS A 203 -10.49 -10.37 -17.30
C LYS A 203 -9.62 -11.60 -17.05
N ASN A 204 -10.05 -12.44 -16.11
CA ASN A 204 -9.40 -13.73 -15.81
C ASN A 204 -7.91 -13.62 -15.44
N CYS A 205 -7.51 -12.50 -14.83
CA CYS A 205 -6.16 -12.33 -14.35
C CYS A 205 -6.03 -12.76 -12.90
N HIS A 206 -4.89 -13.34 -12.58
CA HIS A 206 -4.44 -13.56 -11.21
C HIS A 206 -3.86 -12.26 -10.64
N HIS A 207 -4.14 -12.00 -9.38
CA HIS A 207 -3.54 -10.89 -8.64
C HIS A 207 -2.36 -11.44 -7.83
N ILE A 208 -1.16 -11.11 -8.27
CA ILE A 208 0.09 -11.55 -7.66
C ILE A 208 0.82 -10.34 -7.10
N GLU A 209 1.34 -10.47 -5.90
CA GLU A 209 2.19 -9.46 -5.28
C GLU A 209 3.55 -10.05 -4.88
N ILE A 210 4.60 -9.27 -5.10
CA ILE A 210 5.96 -9.62 -4.68
C ILE A 210 6.28 -8.85 -3.39
N GLN A 211 6.58 -9.58 -2.31
CA GLN A 211 7.07 -8.97 -1.08
C GLN A 211 8.51 -8.52 -1.28
N ILE A 212 8.78 -7.25 -1.05
CA ILE A 212 10.12 -6.68 -1.12
C ILE A 212 10.59 -6.20 0.26
N ILE A 213 11.91 -6.18 0.42
CA ILE A 213 12.62 -5.60 1.56
C ILE A 213 13.85 -4.87 1.05
N GLY A 214 14.12 -3.68 1.54
CA GLY A 214 15.27 -2.87 1.14
C GLY A 214 15.92 -2.17 2.32
N ASP A 215 17.22 -1.91 2.22
CA ASP A 215 18.00 -1.24 3.26
C ASP A 215 18.07 0.28 3.11
N GLY A 216 17.60 0.82 1.98
CA GLY A 216 17.67 2.25 1.67
C GLY A 216 19.03 2.70 1.13
N THR A 217 20.01 1.80 0.99
CA THR A 217 21.37 2.12 0.51
C THR A 217 21.67 1.54 -0.87
N GLY A 218 20.69 0.89 -1.50
CA GLY A 218 20.79 0.30 -2.84
C GLY A 218 20.69 -1.22 -2.85
N SER A 219 20.57 -1.89 -1.69
CA SER A 219 20.29 -3.31 -1.63
C SER A 219 18.80 -3.55 -1.43
N VAL A 220 18.21 -4.32 -2.34
CA VAL A 220 16.81 -4.75 -2.28
C VAL A 220 16.74 -6.25 -2.53
N SER A 221 15.93 -6.93 -1.75
CA SER A 221 15.65 -8.36 -1.91
C SER A 221 14.15 -8.61 -2.00
N HIS A 222 13.77 -9.78 -2.52
CA HIS A 222 12.39 -10.26 -2.46
C HIS A 222 12.22 -11.31 -1.37
N LEU A 223 10.99 -11.43 -0.87
CA LEU A 223 10.60 -12.43 0.10
C LEU A 223 9.41 -13.24 -0.44
N TRP A 224 9.56 -13.71 -1.69
CA TRP A 224 8.59 -14.46 -2.47
C TRP A 224 7.32 -13.69 -2.83
N ASP A 225 6.43 -14.41 -3.49
CA ASP A 225 5.14 -13.93 -3.98
C ASP A 225 3.97 -14.40 -3.11
N ARG A 226 2.90 -13.63 -3.17
CA ARG A 226 1.58 -14.02 -2.66
C ARG A 226 0.55 -13.93 -3.78
N GLU A 227 -0.31 -14.91 -3.86
CA GLU A 227 -1.50 -14.87 -4.71
C GLU A 227 -2.69 -14.34 -3.93
N CYS A 228 -3.29 -13.27 -4.45
CA CYS A 228 -4.40 -12.54 -3.84
C CYS A 228 -5.63 -12.50 -4.77
N THR A 229 -5.79 -13.49 -5.63
CA THR A 229 -6.82 -13.53 -6.69
C THR A 229 -8.23 -13.65 -6.13
N VAL A 230 -8.39 -14.34 -4.99
CA VAL A 230 -9.70 -14.55 -4.37
C VAL A 230 -10.13 -13.29 -3.64
N GLN A 231 -10.99 -12.51 -4.29
CA GLN A 231 -11.43 -11.21 -3.81
C GLN A 231 -12.95 -11.07 -3.86
N ARG A 232 -13.50 -10.25 -2.96
CA ARG A 232 -14.88 -9.79 -3.00
C ARG A 232 -14.92 -8.27 -3.10
N ARG A 233 -15.47 -7.75 -4.19
CA ARG A 233 -15.52 -6.29 -4.44
C ARG A 233 -14.14 -5.63 -4.34
N PHE A 234 -13.13 -6.27 -4.93
CA PHE A 234 -11.72 -5.84 -4.91
C PHE A 234 -11.05 -5.83 -3.52
N GLN A 235 -11.62 -6.52 -2.55
CA GLN A 235 -10.99 -6.77 -1.25
C GLN A 235 -10.49 -8.22 -1.21
N LYS A 236 -9.24 -8.40 -0.85
CA LYS A 236 -8.59 -9.71 -0.67
C LYS A 236 -9.33 -10.49 0.43
N ILE A 237 -9.60 -11.78 0.22
CA ILE A 237 -10.28 -12.67 1.16
C ILE A 237 -9.40 -13.87 1.51
N LEU A 238 -8.64 -14.35 0.52
CA LEU A 238 -7.73 -15.47 0.67
C LEU A 238 -6.41 -15.12 -0.02
N GLU A 239 -5.34 -15.26 0.72
CA GLU A 239 -3.97 -15.11 0.25
C GLU A 239 -3.22 -16.43 0.41
N VAL A 240 -2.45 -16.79 -0.62
CA VAL A 240 -1.65 -18.01 -0.66
C VAL A 240 -0.20 -17.67 -1.03
N ALA A 241 0.76 -18.23 -0.31
CA ALA A 241 2.18 -18.08 -0.62
C ALA A 241 2.93 -19.41 -0.53
N PRO A 242 3.86 -19.68 -1.48
CA PRO A 242 3.96 -18.99 -2.77
C PRO A 242 2.77 -19.30 -3.67
N SER A 243 2.53 -18.49 -4.70
CA SER A 243 1.43 -18.71 -5.64
C SER A 243 1.56 -20.08 -6.32
N PRO A 244 0.52 -20.93 -6.25
CA PRO A 244 0.52 -22.21 -6.94
C PRO A 244 0.31 -22.07 -8.46
N SER A 245 -0.11 -20.90 -8.92
CA SER A 245 -0.44 -20.65 -10.33
C SER A 245 0.77 -20.27 -11.18
N LEU A 246 1.92 -19.92 -10.57
CA LEU A 246 3.11 -19.46 -11.27
C LEU A 246 4.10 -20.60 -11.57
N SER A 247 4.56 -20.70 -12.83
CA SER A 247 5.77 -21.48 -13.13
C SER A 247 7.01 -20.79 -12.56
N SER A 248 8.07 -21.56 -12.28
CA SER A 248 9.33 -21.02 -11.73
C SER A 248 9.89 -19.88 -12.59
N LYS A 249 9.97 -20.09 -13.90
CA LYS A 249 10.46 -19.07 -14.83
C LYS A 249 9.64 -17.79 -14.82
N PHE A 250 8.31 -17.89 -14.82
CA PHE A 250 7.45 -16.72 -14.85
C PHE A 250 7.46 -15.97 -13.50
N ARG A 251 7.62 -16.70 -12.41
CA ARG A 251 7.86 -16.11 -11.08
C ARG A 251 9.14 -15.28 -11.05
N GLU A 252 10.23 -15.78 -11.62
CA GLU A 252 11.50 -15.05 -11.73
C GLU A 252 11.34 -13.74 -12.50
N GLU A 253 10.61 -13.74 -13.61
CA GLU A 253 10.31 -12.53 -14.40
C GLU A 253 9.53 -11.48 -13.58
N LEU A 254 8.56 -11.90 -12.75
CA LEU A 254 7.81 -11.02 -11.85
C LEU A 254 8.69 -10.45 -10.73
N ILE A 255 9.53 -11.30 -10.15
CA ILE A 255 10.49 -10.91 -9.10
C ILE A 255 11.47 -9.87 -9.65
N GLU A 256 12.07 -10.12 -10.82
CA GLU A 256 12.97 -9.18 -11.47
C GLU A 256 12.31 -7.83 -11.73
N ALA A 257 11.07 -7.83 -12.24
CA ALA A 257 10.30 -6.62 -12.46
C ALA A 257 10.05 -5.84 -11.14
N ALA A 258 9.73 -6.54 -10.06
CA ALA A 258 9.51 -5.94 -8.75
C ALA A 258 10.81 -5.34 -8.17
N LEU A 259 11.93 -6.06 -8.29
CA LEU A 259 13.23 -5.59 -7.82
C LEU A 259 13.71 -4.37 -8.60
N ASN A 260 13.50 -4.33 -9.93
CA ASN A 260 13.86 -3.17 -10.75
C ASN A 260 13.12 -1.90 -10.31
N ILE A 261 11.81 -1.99 -10.04
CA ILE A 261 11.03 -0.86 -9.51
C ILE A 261 11.55 -0.41 -8.14
N ALA A 262 11.84 -1.34 -7.25
CA ALA A 262 12.26 -1.04 -5.89
C ALA A 262 13.70 -0.45 -5.84
N LEU A 263 14.62 -0.99 -6.64
CA LEU A 263 15.99 -0.48 -6.79
C LEU A 263 16.01 0.96 -7.32
N ALA A 264 15.15 1.28 -8.28
CA ALA A 264 15.07 2.61 -8.87
C ALA A 264 14.75 3.73 -7.87
N VAL A 265 14.24 3.40 -6.70
CA VAL A 265 13.94 4.36 -5.62
C VAL A 265 14.80 4.18 -4.36
N ASN A 266 15.82 3.30 -4.41
CA ASN A 266 16.61 2.90 -3.22
C ASN A 266 15.68 2.54 -2.06
N TYR A 267 14.80 1.57 -2.29
CA TYR A 267 13.72 1.23 -1.36
C TYR A 267 14.26 0.95 0.05
N LYS A 268 13.58 1.50 1.07
CA LYS A 268 13.87 1.25 2.50
C LYS A 268 12.67 0.63 3.19
N GLY A 269 12.89 -0.41 3.99
CA GLY A 269 11.84 -1.12 4.75
C GLY A 269 11.12 -2.18 3.92
N LEU A 270 9.90 -2.50 4.32
CA LEU A 270 9.03 -3.50 3.67
C LEU A 270 8.05 -2.84 2.71
N GLY A 271 7.74 -3.55 1.64
CA GLY A 271 6.69 -3.16 0.70
C GLY A 271 6.27 -4.30 -0.20
N THR A 272 5.26 -4.06 -1.03
CA THR A 272 4.85 -5.01 -2.07
C THR A 272 4.70 -4.32 -3.41
N ILE A 273 5.03 -5.05 -4.47
CA ILE A 273 4.79 -4.66 -5.84
C ILE A 273 3.72 -5.60 -6.40
N GLU A 274 2.60 -5.03 -6.85
CA GLU A 274 1.42 -5.79 -7.26
C GLU A 274 1.27 -5.86 -8.78
N PHE A 275 0.90 -7.04 -9.27
CA PHE A 275 0.72 -7.34 -10.69
C PHE A 275 -0.61 -8.02 -10.97
N LEU A 276 -1.20 -7.73 -12.14
CA LEU A 276 -2.16 -8.61 -12.78
C LEU A 276 -1.43 -9.52 -13.75
N VAL A 277 -1.66 -10.81 -13.60
CA VAL A 277 -1.03 -11.88 -14.38
C VAL A 277 -2.07 -12.57 -15.23
N ASP A 278 -1.89 -12.53 -16.54
CA ASP A 278 -2.66 -13.32 -17.49
C ASP A 278 -1.91 -14.63 -17.75
N GLN A 279 -2.45 -15.73 -17.22
CA GLN A 279 -1.84 -17.05 -17.32
C GLN A 279 -1.88 -17.61 -18.75
N ASP A 280 -2.96 -17.32 -19.49
CA ASP A 280 -3.15 -17.83 -20.84
C ASP A 280 -2.19 -17.15 -21.82
N GLU A 281 -2.05 -15.83 -21.72
CA GLU A 281 -1.12 -15.04 -22.55
C GLU A 281 0.32 -15.03 -21.99
N LYS A 282 0.56 -15.56 -20.80
CA LYS A 282 1.85 -15.50 -20.08
C LYS A 282 2.41 -14.08 -20.03
N THR A 283 1.56 -13.14 -19.67
CA THR A 283 1.91 -11.73 -19.55
C THR A 283 1.52 -11.19 -18.18
N PHE A 284 2.19 -10.13 -17.76
CA PHE A 284 1.83 -9.43 -16.53
C PHE A 284 1.79 -7.91 -16.74
N ARG A 285 1.14 -7.22 -15.81
CA ARG A 285 1.03 -5.75 -15.80
C ARG A 285 1.12 -5.28 -14.36
N PHE A 286 2.00 -4.31 -14.12
CA PHE A 286 2.08 -3.61 -12.85
C PHE A 286 0.77 -2.89 -12.55
N ILE A 287 0.28 -3.02 -11.31
CA ILE A 287 -0.92 -2.34 -10.82
C ILE A 287 -0.52 -1.17 -9.93
N GLU A 288 0.14 -1.49 -8.81
CA GLU A 288 0.52 -0.53 -7.78
C GLU A 288 1.65 -1.07 -6.90
N ALA A 289 2.23 -0.19 -6.10
CA ALA A 289 3.16 -0.55 -5.04
C ALA A 289 2.58 -0.08 -3.70
N ASN A 290 2.60 -0.95 -2.70
CA ASN A 290 2.22 -0.58 -1.34
C ASN A 290 3.50 -0.39 -0.52
N ALA A 291 3.80 0.88 -0.23
CA ALA A 291 5.05 1.28 0.43
C ALA A 291 4.92 1.18 1.97
N ARG A 292 4.56 0.00 2.45
CA ARG A 292 4.27 -0.30 3.86
C ARG A 292 4.21 -1.81 4.12
N LEU A 293 4.10 -2.16 5.38
CA LEU A 293 3.70 -3.52 5.78
C LEU A 293 2.28 -3.81 5.27
N GLN A 294 2.03 -5.03 4.78
CA GLN A 294 0.71 -5.49 4.36
C GLN A 294 -0.01 -6.25 5.49
N VAL A 295 -1.34 -6.31 5.45
CA VAL A 295 -2.13 -7.12 6.38
C VAL A 295 -1.74 -8.59 6.28
N GLU A 296 -1.57 -9.07 5.07
CA GLU A 296 -1.26 -10.44 4.67
C GLU A 296 0.23 -10.84 4.82
N HIS A 297 1.05 -10.00 5.50
CA HIS A 297 2.48 -10.30 5.72
C HIS A 297 2.73 -11.62 6.43
N THR A 298 1.81 -12.05 7.28
CA THR A 298 1.93 -13.27 8.07
C THR A 298 2.05 -14.52 7.21
N VAL A 299 1.43 -14.56 6.03
CA VAL A 299 1.55 -15.70 5.11
C VAL A 299 3.00 -15.86 4.63
N THR A 300 3.69 -14.76 4.34
CA THR A 300 5.12 -14.77 3.99
C THR A 300 5.99 -15.17 5.18
N GLU A 301 5.65 -14.72 6.38
CA GLU A 301 6.36 -15.10 7.61
C GLU A 301 6.33 -16.62 7.84
N GLU A 302 5.16 -17.24 7.67
CA GLU A 302 5.00 -18.70 7.86
C GLU A 302 5.83 -19.52 6.87
N ILE A 303 5.93 -19.13 5.60
CA ILE A 303 6.70 -19.90 4.60
C ILE A 303 8.21 -19.70 4.72
N LEU A 304 8.66 -18.56 5.30
CA LEU A 304 10.08 -18.23 5.39
C LEU A 304 10.67 -18.44 6.78
N GLY A 305 9.85 -18.58 7.81
CA GLY A 305 10.28 -18.59 9.21
C GLY A 305 10.92 -17.27 9.66
N LEU A 306 10.49 -16.13 9.09
CA LEU A 306 11.02 -14.79 9.35
C LEU A 306 9.95 -13.91 10.01
N ASP A 307 10.34 -13.10 10.99
CA ASP A 307 9.51 -12.01 11.51
C ASP A 307 9.76 -10.74 10.68
N LEU A 308 8.84 -10.42 9.78
CA LEU A 308 8.97 -9.26 8.88
C LEU A 308 8.90 -7.93 9.63
N VAL A 309 8.08 -7.85 10.68
CA VAL A 309 7.99 -6.63 11.50
C VAL A 309 9.30 -6.39 12.25
N LYS A 310 9.92 -7.45 12.77
CA LYS A 310 11.24 -7.39 13.40
C LYS A 310 12.30 -6.90 12.40
N ALA A 311 12.33 -7.47 11.19
CA ALA A 311 13.22 -7.06 10.11
C ALA A 311 13.02 -5.57 9.75
N GLN A 312 11.77 -5.12 9.66
CA GLN A 312 11.46 -3.71 9.37
C GLN A 312 11.96 -2.75 10.46
N ILE A 313 11.82 -3.12 11.74
CA ILE A 313 12.32 -2.34 12.88
C ILE A 313 13.85 -2.29 12.86
N GLN A 314 14.52 -3.39 12.50
CA GLN A 314 16.00 -3.45 12.45
C GLN A 314 16.60 -2.61 11.31
N ILE A 315 15.87 -2.43 10.20
CA ILE A 315 16.29 -1.58 9.07
C ILE A 315 16.13 -0.09 9.39
N ALA A 316 15.21 0.28 10.24
CA ALA A 316 14.90 1.68 10.52
C ALA A 316 16.00 2.37 11.33
#